data_fe93e87a60d885ce548a4766956fe1ec
#
_entry.id   fe93e87a60d885ce548a4766956fe1ec
#
_cell.length_a   1.000
_cell.length_b   1.000
_cell.length_c   1.000
_cell.angle_alpha   90.00
_cell.angle_beta   90.00
_cell.angle_gamma   90.00
#
_symmetry.space_group_name_H-M   'P 1'
#
loop_
_entity.id
_entity.type
_entity.pdbx_description
1 polymer ?
#
loop_
_entity_poly.entity_id
_entity_poly.type
_entity_poly.pdbx_seq_one_letter_code
_entity_poly.pdbx_strand_id
1 'polypeptide(L)'
;MYVSPGHPLDSQRTHQQARNVRHMVGLYIPAAETVTLSEATIYALCELAEDNPLLSTWITEGMRSPEAQRLLQSQTFESYRATMPLAQAMSRAIADVPDGGCSEHQLAACFDVRLGGEMDWSQSDPLLRTEDGRWLAENAWHYGVIRRYPPDQPEAAGWDSERLHFRYVGKAHAAAMHAAGYCLEKYLQALHRYGALRLDGPQGKPCYILCAQMMKNGAAFVLPDGYEAAPSADNLGYAVCVLTGNQDSAG
;
A
#
# COMPACT_ATOMS: atom_id res chain seq x y z
N MET A 1 6.22 -6.29 0.24
CA MET A 1 5.67 -7.54 -0.37
C MET A 1 4.74 -7.16 -1.51
N TYR A 2 4.81 -7.81 -2.66
CA TYR A 2 3.98 -7.55 -3.84
C TYR A 2 2.88 -8.62 -3.94
N VAL A 3 1.65 -8.24 -4.22
CA VAL A 3 0.51 -9.17 -4.36
C VAL A 3 -0.29 -8.81 -5.59
N SER A 4 -0.60 -9.80 -6.41
CA SER A 4 -1.46 -9.67 -7.58
C SER A 4 -2.01 -11.05 -7.98
N PRO A 5 -2.94 -11.16 -8.93
CA PRO A 5 -3.40 -12.45 -9.44
C PRO A 5 -2.28 -13.37 -9.94
N GLY A 6 -1.19 -12.80 -10.50
CA GLY A 6 -0.02 -13.55 -10.91
C GLY A 6 1.00 -13.85 -9.79
N HIS A 7 0.86 -13.24 -8.63
CA HIS A 7 1.77 -13.36 -7.48
C HIS A 7 0.97 -13.46 -6.18
N PRO A 8 0.28 -14.59 -5.93
CA PRO A 8 -0.53 -14.77 -4.74
C PRO A 8 0.35 -14.85 -3.49
N LEU A 9 -0.23 -14.51 -2.34
CA LEU A 9 0.40 -14.69 -1.04
C LEU A 9 0.51 -16.17 -0.70
N ASP A 10 1.65 -16.55 -0.15
CA ASP A 10 1.79 -17.83 0.55
C ASP A 10 0.86 -17.83 1.78
N SER A 11 0.07 -18.88 1.94
CA SER A 11 -0.90 -19.05 3.03
C SER A 11 -0.27 -18.93 4.43
N GLN A 12 1.03 -19.20 4.56
CA GLN A 12 1.75 -19.06 5.83
C GLN A 12 2.14 -17.61 6.16
N ARG A 13 2.07 -16.68 5.19
CA ARG A 13 2.47 -15.27 5.36
C ARG A 13 1.29 -14.31 5.55
N THR A 14 0.07 -14.81 5.53
CA THR A 14 -1.15 -13.98 5.65
C THR A 14 -1.47 -13.53 7.08
N HIS A 15 -0.68 -13.92 8.09
CA HIS A 15 -0.96 -13.64 9.50
C HIS A 15 -0.09 -12.51 10.05
N GLN A 16 -0.11 -11.32 9.44
CA GLN A 16 0.25 -10.13 10.19
C GLN A 16 -0.84 -9.90 11.26
N GLN A 17 -0.41 -9.66 12.50
CA GLN A 17 -1.36 -9.32 13.57
C GLN A 17 -2.04 -8.01 13.21
N ALA A 18 -3.27 -8.10 12.73
CA ALA A 18 -4.09 -6.92 12.46
C ALA A 18 -4.80 -6.51 13.76
N ARG A 19 -4.89 -5.21 13.98
CA ARG A 19 -5.59 -4.59 15.09
C ARG A 19 -6.79 -3.81 14.57
N ASN A 20 -7.85 -3.76 15.34
CA ASN A 20 -8.96 -2.88 15.00
C ASN A 20 -8.52 -1.42 15.19
N VAL A 21 -8.73 -0.61 14.14
CA VAL A 21 -8.29 0.79 14.11
C VAL A 21 -8.90 1.60 15.25
N ARG A 22 -10.17 1.36 15.56
CA ARG A 22 -10.89 2.10 16.64
C ARG A 22 -10.49 1.70 18.06
N HIS A 23 -9.88 0.53 18.24
CA HIS A 23 -9.50 0.02 19.55
C HIS A 23 -8.08 0.44 19.96
N MET A 24 -7.37 1.15 19.13
CA MET A 24 -6.08 1.72 19.49
C MET A 24 -6.29 2.95 20.38
N VAL A 25 -5.95 2.81 21.65
CA VAL A 25 -6.18 3.83 22.70
C VAL A 25 -5.47 5.15 22.33
N GLY A 26 -6.24 6.23 22.35
CA GLY A 26 -5.73 7.59 22.10
C GLY A 26 -5.66 8.00 20.62
N LEU A 27 -6.10 7.14 19.70
CA LEU A 27 -6.02 7.40 18.27
C LEU A 27 -7.43 7.51 17.68
N TYR A 28 -7.79 8.70 17.23
CA TYR A 28 -9.03 8.91 16.49
C TYR A 28 -8.71 8.92 14.98
N ILE A 29 -9.05 7.80 14.33
CA ILE A 29 -9.02 7.70 12.86
C ILE A 29 -10.44 7.45 12.39
N PRO A 30 -10.99 8.29 11.49
CA PRO A 30 -12.31 8.06 10.92
C PRO A 30 -12.33 6.75 10.13
N ALA A 31 -12.90 5.70 10.73
CA ALA A 31 -12.92 4.35 10.15
C ALA A 31 -14.24 3.62 10.46
N ALA A 32 -14.63 2.69 9.58
CA ALA A 32 -15.70 1.76 9.87
C ALA A 32 -15.32 0.82 11.03
N GLU A 33 -16.33 0.33 11.76
CA GLU A 33 -16.12 -0.45 13.00
C GLU A 33 -15.32 -1.74 12.80
N THR A 34 -15.40 -2.32 11.60
CA THR A 34 -14.78 -3.61 11.26
C THR A 34 -13.38 -3.48 10.70
N VAL A 35 -12.87 -2.26 10.49
CA VAL A 35 -11.57 -2.05 9.87
C VAL A 35 -10.45 -2.52 10.79
N THR A 36 -9.63 -3.44 10.28
CA THR A 36 -8.41 -3.93 10.92
C THR A 36 -7.21 -3.70 10.03
N LEU A 37 -6.10 -3.26 10.60
CA LEU A 37 -4.84 -2.99 9.90
C LEU A 37 -3.65 -3.45 10.76
N SER A 38 -2.47 -3.54 10.16
CA SER A 38 -1.23 -3.76 10.91
C SER A 38 -0.91 -2.57 11.80
N GLU A 39 -0.25 -2.80 12.93
CA GLU A 39 0.16 -1.72 13.83
C GLU A 39 0.96 -0.63 13.10
N ALA A 40 1.90 -1.04 12.23
CA ALA A 40 2.70 -0.08 11.45
C ALA A 40 1.84 0.81 10.54
N THR A 41 0.79 0.24 9.92
CA THR A 41 -0.14 1.01 9.10
C THR A 41 -0.97 1.97 9.95
N ILE A 42 -1.43 1.52 11.13
CA ILE A 42 -2.19 2.36 12.06
C ILE A 42 -1.33 3.52 12.55
N TYR A 43 -0.08 3.29 12.97
CA TYR A 43 0.82 4.36 13.40
C TYR A 43 1.05 5.39 12.30
N ALA A 44 1.26 4.95 11.05
CA ALA A 44 1.40 5.87 9.92
C ALA A 44 0.15 6.73 9.69
N LEU A 45 -1.04 6.13 9.83
CA LEU A 45 -2.31 6.86 9.74
C LEU A 45 -2.51 7.84 10.90
N CYS A 46 -1.97 7.54 12.09
CA CYS A 46 -2.06 8.42 13.24
C CYS A 46 -1.17 9.64 13.07
N GLU A 47 0.08 9.46 12.66
CA GLU A 47 0.96 10.57 12.32
C GLU A 47 0.34 11.45 11.22
N LEU A 48 -0.26 10.84 10.21
CA LEU A 48 -0.98 11.55 9.15
C LEU A 48 -2.16 12.35 9.71
N ALA A 49 -2.94 11.78 10.62
CA ALA A 49 -4.10 12.43 11.21
C ALA A 49 -3.74 13.51 12.25
N GLU A 50 -2.55 13.45 12.85
CA GLU A 50 -2.02 14.51 13.70
C GLU A 50 -1.70 15.78 12.89
N ASP A 51 -1.18 15.62 11.67
CA ASP A 51 -0.89 16.73 10.78
C ASP A 51 -2.13 17.25 10.04
N ASN A 52 -3.04 16.35 9.66
CA ASN A 52 -4.34 16.69 9.07
C ASN A 52 -5.41 15.66 9.47
N PRO A 53 -6.38 16.01 10.31
CA PRO A 53 -7.37 15.07 10.83
C PRO A 53 -8.29 14.43 9.79
N LEU A 54 -8.31 14.90 8.52
CA LEU A 54 -9.09 14.35 7.42
C LEU A 54 -10.55 14.07 7.81
N LEU A 55 -11.22 15.07 8.41
CA LEU A 55 -12.54 14.91 9.03
C LEU A 55 -13.64 14.44 8.08
N SER A 56 -13.45 14.68 6.77
CA SER A 56 -14.36 14.27 5.71
C SER A 56 -13.97 12.96 5.04
N THR A 57 -12.92 12.28 5.53
CA THR A 57 -12.43 11.01 4.97
C THR A 57 -12.73 9.85 5.90
N TRP A 58 -13.22 8.74 5.35
CA TRP A 58 -13.53 7.52 6.08
C TRP A 58 -12.76 6.35 5.52
N ILE A 59 -12.06 5.61 6.38
CA ILE A 59 -11.50 4.31 6.04
C ILE A 59 -12.65 3.30 6.06
N THR A 60 -12.97 2.75 4.90
CA THR A 60 -14.13 1.86 4.73
C THR A 60 -13.76 0.40 4.81
N GLU A 61 -12.57 0.03 4.35
CA GLU A 61 -12.04 -1.32 4.35
C GLU A 61 -10.57 -1.34 4.78
N GLY A 62 -10.16 -2.46 5.39
CA GLY A 62 -8.79 -2.76 5.76
C GLY A 62 -8.44 -4.20 5.41
N MET A 63 -7.90 -4.98 6.36
CA MET A 63 -7.56 -6.38 6.16
C MET A 63 -8.81 -7.20 5.83
N ARG A 64 -8.66 -8.09 4.83
CA ARG A 64 -9.66 -9.08 4.44
C ARG A 64 -9.03 -10.47 4.41
N SER A 65 -9.65 -11.45 5.07
CA SER A 65 -9.15 -12.83 5.00
C SER A 65 -9.33 -13.43 3.58
N PRO A 66 -8.57 -14.48 3.24
CA PRO A 66 -8.77 -15.19 1.96
C PRO A 66 -10.20 -15.68 1.77
N GLU A 67 -10.86 -16.14 2.85
CA GLU A 67 -12.24 -16.63 2.83
C GLU A 67 -13.22 -15.47 2.56
N ALA A 68 -13.05 -14.34 3.23
CA ALA A 68 -13.87 -13.14 2.99
C ALA A 68 -13.67 -12.60 1.57
N GLN A 69 -12.45 -12.70 1.03
CA GLN A 69 -12.15 -12.32 -0.34
C GLN A 69 -12.88 -13.21 -1.35
N ARG A 70 -12.88 -14.55 -1.15
CA ARG A 70 -13.62 -15.49 -2.01
C ARG A 70 -15.12 -15.26 -1.93
N LEU A 71 -15.64 -14.98 -0.73
CA LEU A 71 -17.06 -14.65 -0.56
C LEU A 71 -17.43 -13.39 -1.35
N LEU A 72 -16.62 -12.33 -1.27
CA LEU A 72 -16.82 -11.11 -2.04
C LEU A 72 -16.81 -11.37 -3.54
N GLN A 73 -15.86 -12.17 -4.05
CA GLN A 73 -15.81 -12.55 -5.46
C GLN A 73 -17.07 -13.31 -5.88
N SER A 74 -17.53 -14.25 -5.06
CA SER A 74 -18.78 -15.01 -5.34
C SER A 74 -20.00 -14.11 -5.35
N GLN A 75 -20.14 -13.18 -4.42
CA GLN A 75 -21.23 -12.21 -4.38
C GLN A 75 -21.20 -11.28 -5.62
N THR A 76 -20.02 -10.83 -6.01
CA THR A 76 -19.84 -10.03 -7.24
C THR A 76 -20.23 -10.83 -8.47
N PHE A 77 -19.83 -12.09 -8.55
CA PHE A 77 -20.24 -12.99 -9.64
C PHE A 77 -21.77 -13.14 -9.72
N GLU A 78 -22.45 -13.41 -8.61
CA GLU A 78 -23.91 -13.56 -8.60
C GLU A 78 -24.62 -12.26 -8.99
N SER A 79 -24.08 -11.10 -8.60
CA SER A 79 -24.64 -9.81 -9.03
C SER A 79 -24.54 -9.60 -10.55
N TYR A 80 -23.42 -9.99 -11.16
CA TYR A 80 -23.26 -9.90 -12.62
C TYR A 80 -24.08 -10.94 -13.36
N ARG A 81 -24.21 -12.15 -12.79
CA ARG A 81 -25.04 -13.22 -13.38
C ARG A 81 -26.50 -12.84 -13.52
N ALA A 82 -27.00 -11.94 -12.67
CA ALA A 82 -28.37 -11.44 -12.76
C ALA A 82 -28.63 -10.60 -14.03
N THR A 83 -27.59 -10.05 -14.66
CA THR A 83 -27.69 -9.07 -15.76
C THR A 83 -26.95 -9.46 -17.03
N MET A 84 -26.08 -10.48 -17.00
CA MET A 84 -25.25 -10.88 -18.14
C MET A 84 -25.06 -12.40 -18.24
N PRO A 85 -24.65 -12.92 -19.41
CA PRO A 85 -24.37 -14.34 -19.62
C PRO A 85 -23.29 -14.87 -18.66
N LEU A 86 -23.41 -16.14 -18.27
CA LEU A 86 -22.55 -16.82 -17.29
C LEU A 86 -21.05 -16.58 -17.52
N ALA A 87 -20.56 -16.78 -18.73
CA ALA A 87 -19.15 -16.63 -19.05
C ALA A 87 -18.66 -15.17 -18.90
N GLN A 88 -19.51 -14.21 -19.27
CA GLN A 88 -19.19 -12.79 -19.10
C GLN A 88 -19.21 -12.38 -17.63
N ALA A 89 -20.23 -12.85 -16.87
CA ALA A 89 -20.33 -12.61 -15.43
C ALA A 89 -19.09 -13.13 -14.69
N MET A 90 -18.63 -14.33 -15.02
CA MET A 90 -17.44 -14.94 -14.43
C MET A 90 -16.17 -14.16 -14.76
N SER A 91 -15.97 -13.82 -16.04
CA SER A 91 -14.81 -13.03 -16.47
C SER A 91 -14.78 -11.65 -15.81
N ARG A 92 -15.94 -11.01 -15.69
CA ARG A 92 -16.06 -9.70 -15.06
C ARG A 92 -15.79 -9.76 -13.55
N ALA A 93 -16.36 -10.74 -12.85
CA ALA A 93 -16.14 -10.91 -11.42
C ALA A 93 -14.65 -11.16 -11.07
N ILE A 94 -13.96 -11.98 -11.87
CA ILE A 94 -12.51 -12.23 -11.72
C ILE A 94 -11.71 -10.96 -12.00
N ALA A 95 -12.12 -10.16 -12.98
CA ALA A 95 -11.45 -8.92 -13.30
C ALA A 95 -11.63 -7.85 -12.21
N ASP A 96 -12.81 -7.77 -11.58
CA ASP A 96 -13.11 -6.72 -10.61
C ASP A 96 -12.75 -7.10 -9.17
N VAL A 97 -12.73 -8.41 -8.85
CA VAL A 97 -12.42 -8.91 -7.49
C VAL A 97 -11.46 -10.08 -7.57
N PRO A 98 -10.20 -9.95 -7.13
CA PRO A 98 -9.22 -11.04 -7.12
C PRO A 98 -9.66 -12.17 -6.21
N ASP A 99 -9.16 -13.37 -6.51
CA ASP A 99 -9.36 -14.54 -5.65
C ASP A 99 -8.67 -14.39 -4.29
N GLY A 100 -9.06 -15.24 -3.35
CA GLY A 100 -8.41 -15.36 -2.05
C GLY A 100 -6.93 -15.71 -2.20
N GLY A 101 -6.06 -14.93 -1.59
CA GLY A 101 -4.60 -15.01 -1.77
C GLY A 101 -4.04 -13.94 -2.71
N CYS A 102 -4.88 -13.33 -3.54
CA CYS A 102 -4.45 -12.43 -4.60
C CYS A 102 -4.77 -10.95 -4.34
N SER A 103 -5.38 -10.63 -3.20
CA SER A 103 -5.74 -9.26 -2.82
C SER A 103 -4.73 -8.65 -1.85
N GLU A 104 -4.35 -7.38 -2.08
CA GLU A 104 -3.48 -6.63 -1.17
C GLU A 104 -4.09 -6.39 0.21
N HIS A 105 -5.43 -6.41 0.34
CA HIS A 105 -6.10 -6.35 1.64
C HIS A 105 -5.67 -7.46 2.61
N GLN A 106 -5.14 -8.58 2.10
CA GLN A 106 -4.62 -9.66 2.94
C GLN A 106 -3.29 -9.34 3.62
N LEU A 107 -2.64 -8.23 3.23
CA LEU A 107 -1.38 -7.77 3.85
C LEU A 107 -1.61 -6.99 5.15
N ALA A 108 -2.83 -6.61 5.50
CA ALA A 108 -3.17 -5.68 6.57
C ALA A 108 -2.45 -4.30 6.46
N ALA A 109 -1.92 -4.00 5.29
CA ALA A 109 -1.19 -2.77 4.97
C ALA A 109 -1.93 -1.89 3.95
N CYS A 110 -3.10 -2.34 3.49
CA CYS A 110 -3.91 -1.65 2.51
C CYS A 110 -5.27 -1.30 3.07
N PHE A 111 -5.81 -0.19 2.62
CA PHE A 111 -7.10 0.30 3.04
C PHE A 111 -7.77 1.09 1.93
N ASP A 112 -9.09 1.03 1.91
CA ASP A 112 -9.92 1.83 1.01
C ASP A 112 -10.49 3.02 1.77
N VAL A 113 -10.59 4.17 1.09
CA VAL A 113 -11.20 5.37 1.66
C VAL A 113 -12.42 5.81 0.88
N ARG A 114 -13.34 6.43 1.57
CA ARG A 114 -14.44 7.21 1.01
C ARG A 114 -14.24 8.66 1.40
N LEU A 115 -14.25 9.52 0.40
CA LEU A 115 -14.19 10.97 0.60
C LEU A 115 -15.59 11.52 0.78
N GLY A 116 -15.73 12.47 1.70
CA GLY A 116 -16.94 13.25 1.94
C GLY A 116 -16.65 14.73 1.80
N GLY A 117 -17.63 15.57 2.19
CA GLY A 117 -17.52 17.02 2.09
C GLY A 117 -17.97 17.55 0.73
N GLU A 118 -17.58 18.78 0.41
CA GLU A 118 -17.92 19.44 -0.85
C GLU A 118 -17.08 18.85 -1.98
N MET A 119 -17.76 18.50 -3.09
CA MET A 119 -17.16 17.82 -4.23
C MET A 119 -16.97 18.76 -5.41
N ASP A 120 -15.74 18.88 -5.91
CA ASP A 120 -15.44 19.51 -7.19
C ASP A 120 -15.59 18.48 -8.33
N TRP A 121 -16.75 18.47 -8.95
CA TRP A 121 -17.09 17.55 -10.05
C TRP A 121 -16.40 17.89 -11.37
N SER A 122 -15.65 19.00 -11.46
CA SER A 122 -14.82 19.31 -12.63
C SER A 122 -13.57 18.43 -12.69
N GLN A 123 -13.16 17.84 -11.55
CA GLN A 123 -12.02 16.94 -11.47
C GLN A 123 -12.37 15.55 -12.01
N SER A 124 -11.63 15.09 -12.99
CA SER A 124 -11.77 13.74 -13.54
C SER A 124 -11.31 12.68 -12.53
N ASP A 125 -10.23 12.95 -11.80
CA ASP A 125 -9.73 12.06 -10.75
C ASP A 125 -10.60 12.17 -9.47
N PRO A 126 -11.26 11.09 -9.03
CA PRO A 126 -12.06 11.09 -7.82
C PRO A 126 -11.32 11.56 -6.56
N LEU A 127 -10.01 11.27 -6.46
CA LEU A 127 -9.19 11.68 -5.31
C LEU A 127 -9.12 13.21 -5.21
N LEU A 128 -9.01 13.91 -6.34
CA LEU A 128 -8.84 15.37 -6.36
C LEU A 128 -10.13 16.17 -6.18
N ARG A 129 -11.29 15.49 -6.07
CA ARG A 129 -12.60 16.16 -5.94
C ARG A 129 -12.84 16.82 -4.60
N THR A 130 -12.11 16.45 -3.55
CA THR A 130 -12.27 17.01 -2.21
C THR A 130 -10.98 17.64 -1.70
N GLU A 131 -11.07 18.47 -0.67
CA GLU A 131 -9.88 19.06 -0.01
C GLU A 131 -9.02 17.97 0.61
N ASP A 132 -9.62 17.07 1.41
CA ASP A 132 -8.92 15.93 2.02
C ASP A 132 -8.21 15.06 0.98
N GLY A 133 -8.87 14.81 -0.16
CA GLY A 133 -8.30 14.01 -1.23
C GLY A 133 -7.09 14.66 -1.90
N ARG A 134 -7.14 15.97 -2.14
CA ARG A 134 -5.99 16.74 -2.65
C ARG A 134 -4.83 16.70 -1.66
N TRP A 135 -5.13 16.93 -0.39
CA TRP A 135 -4.11 16.85 0.66
C TRP A 135 -3.47 15.45 0.73
N LEU A 136 -4.27 14.37 0.66
CA LEU A 136 -3.77 12.99 0.61
C LEU A 136 -2.87 12.75 -0.61
N ALA A 137 -3.25 13.24 -1.78
CA ALA A 137 -2.45 13.10 -3.00
C ALA A 137 -1.05 13.73 -2.86
N GLU A 138 -0.98 14.87 -2.16
CA GLU A 138 0.26 15.63 -1.98
C GLU A 138 1.11 15.13 -0.81
N ASN A 139 0.49 14.61 0.26
CA ASN A 139 1.19 14.43 1.54
C ASN A 139 1.27 12.98 2.03
N ALA A 140 0.44 12.05 1.57
CA ALA A 140 0.37 10.68 2.12
C ALA A 140 1.73 9.94 2.10
N TRP A 141 2.58 10.23 1.13
CA TRP A 141 3.91 9.61 1.00
C TRP A 141 4.87 9.96 2.15
N HIS A 142 4.72 11.11 2.81
CA HIS A 142 5.50 11.48 4.00
C HIS A 142 5.31 10.51 5.16
N TYR A 143 4.14 9.88 5.22
CA TYR A 143 3.76 8.89 6.24
C TYR A 143 3.97 7.44 5.76
N GLY A 144 4.60 7.27 4.60
CA GLY A 144 4.84 5.93 4.04
C GLY A 144 3.64 5.31 3.34
N VAL A 145 2.64 6.10 3.01
CA VAL A 145 1.39 5.69 2.35
C VAL A 145 1.41 6.13 0.89
N ILE A 146 1.02 5.25 -0.02
CA ILE A 146 0.88 5.56 -1.45
C ILE A 146 -0.55 5.33 -1.92
N ARG A 147 -1.00 6.11 -2.90
CA ARG A 147 -2.12 5.72 -3.73
C ARG A 147 -1.68 4.55 -4.60
N ARG A 148 -2.36 3.42 -4.50
CA ARG A 148 -1.89 2.19 -5.12
C ARG A 148 -2.07 2.16 -6.64
N TYR A 149 -3.18 2.71 -7.12
CA TYR A 149 -3.57 2.71 -8.54
C TYR A 149 -3.80 4.15 -9.04
N PRO A 150 -2.75 4.92 -9.32
CA PRO A 150 -2.89 6.25 -9.89
C PRO A 150 -3.38 6.15 -11.34
N PRO A 151 -4.34 7.01 -11.76
CA PRO A 151 -5.01 6.89 -13.05
C PRO A 151 -4.11 7.20 -14.25
N ASP A 152 -3.02 7.92 -14.04
CA ASP A 152 -2.04 8.32 -15.05
C ASP A 152 -0.92 7.28 -15.25
N GLN A 153 -0.94 6.16 -14.52
CA GLN A 153 0.09 5.12 -14.59
C GLN A 153 -0.52 3.76 -14.96
N PRO A 154 -0.59 3.45 -16.27
CA PRO A 154 -1.20 2.21 -16.75
C PRO A 154 -0.46 0.93 -16.29
N GLU A 155 0.79 1.05 -15.85
CA GLU A 155 1.55 -0.06 -15.28
C GLU A 155 1.04 -0.49 -13.91
N ALA A 156 0.37 0.40 -13.19
CA ALA A 156 -0.36 0.04 -11.97
C ALA A 156 -1.62 -0.79 -12.27
N ALA A 157 -1.75 -1.22 -13.53
CA ALA A 157 -2.94 -1.82 -14.08
C ALA A 157 -3.39 -3.11 -13.39
N GLY A 158 -4.68 -3.27 -13.36
CA GLY A 158 -5.39 -4.46 -12.94
C GLY A 158 -6.61 -4.15 -12.08
N TRP A 159 -6.71 -2.94 -11.55
CA TRP A 159 -7.79 -2.57 -10.65
C TRP A 159 -8.28 -1.16 -10.94
N ASP A 160 -9.57 -1.00 -10.73
CA ASP A 160 -10.30 0.22 -10.96
C ASP A 160 -9.63 1.41 -10.24
N SER A 161 -9.11 2.35 -11.02
CA SER A 161 -8.52 3.60 -10.52
C SER A 161 -9.56 4.50 -9.82
N GLU A 162 -10.87 4.22 -10.01
CA GLU A 162 -11.94 4.88 -9.27
C GLU A 162 -11.98 4.46 -7.80
N ARG A 163 -11.42 3.30 -7.46
CA ARG A 163 -11.24 2.90 -6.07
C ARG A 163 -10.10 3.69 -5.45
N LEU A 164 -10.40 4.37 -4.37
CA LEU A 164 -9.41 5.11 -3.59
C LEU A 164 -8.70 4.13 -2.64
N HIS A 165 -7.89 3.26 -3.24
CA HIS A 165 -7.12 2.23 -2.57
C HIS A 165 -5.72 2.75 -2.24
N PHE A 166 -5.39 2.73 -0.96
CA PHE A 166 -4.11 3.17 -0.42
C PHE A 166 -3.33 2.00 0.19
N ARG A 167 -2.01 2.15 0.19
CA ARG A 167 -1.12 1.15 0.75
C ARG A 167 0.01 1.76 1.53
N TYR A 168 0.23 1.26 2.74
CA TYR A 168 1.43 1.52 3.50
C TYR A 168 2.59 0.67 2.97
N VAL A 169 3.68 1.34 2.62
CA VAL A 169 4.91 0.73 2.09
C VAL A 169 6.15 1.12 2.91
N GLY A 170 5.99 2.02 3.88
CA GLY A 170 7.07 2.62 4.66
C GLY A 170 7.62 3.90 4.04
N LYS A 171 8.07 4.82 4.89
CA LYS A 171 8.45 6.20 4.50
C LYS A 171 9.52 6.25 3.41
N ALA A 172 10.59 5.45 3.53
CA ALA A 172 11.67 5.44 2.54
C ALA A 172 11.20 4.99 1.14
N HIS A 173 10.38 3.93 1.09
CA HIS A 173 9.85 3.43 -0.17
C HIS A 173 8.85 4.41 -0.80
N ALA A 174 7.96 4.99 -0.01
CA ALA A 174 7.00 5.98 -0.48
C ALA A 174 7.71 7.25 -1.01
N ALA A 175 8.74 7.74 -0.30
CA ALA A 175 9.54 8.87 -0.73
C ALA A 175 10.28 8.59 -2.04
N ALA A 176 10.83 7.37 -2.21
CA ALA A 176 11.48 6.97 -3.46
C ALA A 176 10.50 6.94 -4.64
N MET A 177 9.32 6.37 -4.42
CA MET A 177 8.27 6.32 -5.45
C MET A 177 7.79 7.73 -5.81
N HIS A 178 7.56 8.59 -4.81
CA HIS A 178 7.14 9.97 -5.02
C HIS A 178 8.17 10.77 -5.81
N ALA A 179 9.45 10.73 -5.38
CA ALA A 179 10.54 11.46 -6.04
C ALA A 179 10.77 11.03 -7.49
N ALA A 180 10.53 9.76 -7.81
CA ALA A 180 10.66 9.22 -9.16
C ALA A 180 9.38 9.32 -10.01
N GLY A 181 8.24 9.67 -9.42
CA GLY A 181 6.92 9.61 -10.07
C GLY A 181 6.55 8.18 -10.47
N TYR A 182 6.84 7.18 -9.65
CA TYR A 182 6.62 5.76 -9.96
C TYR A 182 5.46 5.17 -9.17
N CYS A 183 4.63 4.37 -9.85
CA CYS A 183 3.77 3.39 -9.18
C CYS A 183 4.62 2.23 -8.61
N LEU A 184 4.00 1.38 -7.80
CA LEU A 184 4.70 0.26 -7.16
C LEU A 184 5.39 -0.66 -8.16
N GLU A 185 4.77 -0.96 -9.29
CA GLU A 185 5.31 -1.83 -10.33
C GLU A 185 6.58 -1.26 -10.95
N LYS A 186 6.56 0.01 -11.38
CA LYS A 186 7.74 0.71 -11.91
C LYS A 186 8.86 0.79 -10.88
N TYR A 187 8.49 1.06 -9.64
CA TYR A 187 9.44 1.12 -8.54
C TYR A 187 10.15 -0.22 -8.32
N LEU A 188 9.42 -1.33 -8.26
CA LEU A 188 10.00 -2.68 -8.12
C LEU A 188 10.88 -3.05 -9.32
N GLN A 189 10.44 -2.74 -10.54
CA GLN A 189 11.25 -2.96 -11.74
C GLN A 189 12.56 -2.17 -11.68
N ALA A 190 12.53 -0.92 -11.23
CA ALA A 190 13.74 -0.11 -11.06
C ALA A 190 14.68 -0.69 -9.99
N LEU A 191 14.14 -1.11 -8.83
CA LEU A 191 14.92 -1.77 -7.79
C LEU A 191 15.60 -3.06 -8.28
N HIS A 192 14.85 -3.92 -8.97
CA HIS A 192 15.39 -5.16 -9.52
C HIS A 192 16.46 -4.91 -10.57
N ARG A 193 16.29 -3.85 -11.37
CA ARG A 193 17.23 -3.51 -12.44
C ARG A 193 18.53 -2.89 -11.94
N TYR A 194 18.43 -1.97 -10.98
CA TYR A 194 19.58 -1.17 -10.54
C TYR A 194 20.21 -1.68 -9.24
N GLY A 195 19.51 -2.49 -8.47
CA GLY A 195 20.01 -3.08 -7.23
C GLY A 195 20.13 -2.12 -6.05
N ALA A 196 20.09 -0.81 -6.30
CA ALA A 196 20.16 0.22 -5.26
C ALA A 196 19.52 1.52 -5.71
N LEU A 197 18.90 2.23 -4.75
CA LEU A 197 18.45 3.61 -4.89
C LEU A 197 18.99 4.44 -3.73
N ARG A 198 19.41 5.67 -4.02
CA ARG A 198 19.81 6.65 -3.01
C ARG A 198 18.76 7.74 -2.91
N LEU A 199 18.41 8.10 -1.69
CA LEU A 199 17.50 9.20 -1.36
C LEU A 199 18.20 10.18 -0.44
N ASP A 200 17.74 11.42 -0.46
CA ASP A 200 18.13 12.39 0.55
C ASP A 200 17.34 12.08 1.83
N GLY A 201 18.04 11.66 2.85
CA GLY A 201 17.47 11.32 4.15
C GLY A 201 17.42 12.53 5.10
N PRO A 202 16.86 12.35 6.30
CA PRO A 202 16.81 13.39 7.32
C PRO A 202 18.19 13.96 7.62
N GLN A 203 18.27 15.28 7.90
CA GLN A 203 19.51 16.00 8.28
C GLN A 203 20.64 15.90 7.24
N GLY A 204 20.29 15.66 5.95
CA GLY A 204 21.27 15.57 4.87
C GLY A 204 22.06 14.26 4.82
N LYS A 205 21.77 13.30 5.68
CA LYS A 205 22.34 11.95 5.58
C LYS A 205 21.60 11.15 4.51
N PRO A 206 22.29 10.48 3.57
CA PRO A 206 21.62 9.70 2.55
C PRO A 206 20.93 8.48 3.16
N CYS A 207 19.76 8.15 2.61
CA CYS A 207 19.08 6.88 2.81
C CYS A 207 19.32 6.01 1.57
N TYR A 208 19.60 4.74 1.74
CA TYR A 208 19.78 3.81 0.64
C TYR A 208 18.73 2.70 0.71
N ILE A 209 18.16 2.35 -0.44
CA ILE A 209 17.34 1.17 -0.58
C ILE A 209 18.09 0.19 -1.44
N LEU A 210 18.54 -0.90 -0.85
CA LEU A 210 19.30 -1.96 -1.50
C LEU A 210 18.37 -3.11 -1.88
N CYS A 211 18.62 -3.70 -3.04
CA CYS A 211 17.86 -4.84 -3.55
C CYS A 211 18.81 -5.89 -4.10
N ALA A 212 18.66 -7.12 -3.66
CA ALA A 212 19.46 -8.24 -4.13
C ALA A 212 18.58 -9.48 -4.38
N GLN A 213 18.87 -10.21 -5.46
CA GLN A 213 18.19 -11.46 -5.74
C GLN A 213 18.50 -12.48 -4.63
N MET A 214 17.45 -13.14 -4.12
CA MET A 214 17.60 -14.17 -3.10
C MET A 214 18.21 -15.44 -3.68
N MET A 215 19.32 -15.86 -3.12
CA MET A 215 19.97 -17.14 -3.40
C MET A 215 19.44 -18.21 -2.43
N LYS A 216 19.78 -19.49 -2.65
CA LYS A 216 19.39 -20.60 -1.74
C LYS A 216 19.78 -20.36 -0.28
N ASN A 217 20.87 -19.63 -0.04
CA ASN A 217 21.40 -19.30 1.30
C ASN A 217 20.97 -17.89 1.78
N GLY A 218 20.00 -17.25 1.14
CA GLY A 218 19.57 -15.90 1.42
C GLY A 218 20.32 -14.84 0.61
N ALA A 219 20.14 -13.58 0.97
CA ALA A 219 20.86 -12.43 0.46
C ALA A 219 21.59 -11.76 1.63
N ALA A 220 22.78 -11.24 1.37
CA ALA A 220 23.56 -10.48 2.36
C ALA A 220 23.76 -9.06 1.86
N PHE A 221 23.60 -8.10 2.75
CA PHE A 221 23.91 -6.69 2.52
C PHE A 221 25.05 -6.26 3.45
N VAL A 222 25.97 -5.47 2.92
CA VAL A 222 27.00 -4.85 3.75
C VAL A 222 26.37 -3.64 4.43
N LEU A 223 26.43 -3.61 5.77
CA LEU A 223 25.99 -2.48 6.57
C LEU A 223 27.18 -1.55 6.80
N PRO A 224 27.19 -0.32 6.25
CA PRO A 224 28.22 0.67 6.55
C PRO A 224 28.12 1.16 8.00
N ASP A 225 29.24 1.58 8.57
CA ASP A 225 29.24 2.17 9.90
C ASP A 225 28.36 3.44 9.95
N GLY A 226 27.61 3.59 11.01
CA GLY A 226 26.69 4.71 11.21
C GLY A 226 25.37 4.60 10.44
N TYR A 227 25.01 3.40 10.00
CA TYR A 227 23.70 3.13 9.40
C TYR A 227 22.95 2.04 10.15
N GLU A 228 21.62 2.17 10.19
CA GLU A 228 20.69 1.13 10.63
C GLU A 228 20.07 0.46 9.42
N ALA A 229 19.77 -0.82 9.55
CA ALA A 229 19.20 -1.63 8.48
C ALA A 229 17.77 -2.10 8.81
N ALA A 230 16.84 -1.90 7.90
CA ALA A 230 15.50 -2.47 7.95
C ALA A 230 15.31 -3.47 6.79
N PRO A 231 15.57 -4.77 7.02
CA PRO A 231 15.43 -5.78 5.98
C PRO A 231 13.97 -6.14 5.73
N SER A 232 13.66 -6.44 4.48
CA SER A 232 12.36 -6.93 4.03
C SER A 232 12.51 -7.82 2.80
N ALA A 233 11.40 -8.29 2.23
CA ALA A 233 11.39 -9.03 0.96
C ALA A 233 10.16 -8.65 0.15
N ASP A 234 10.30 -8.67 -1.16
CA ASP A 234 9.21 -8.31 -2.09
C ASP A 234 8.31 -9.50 -2.47
N ASN A 235 8.66 -10.72 -2.11
CA ASN A 235 8.08 -12.02 -2.52
C ASN A 235 8.17 -12.34 -4.04
N LEU A 236 8.95 -11.57 -4.78
CA LEU A 236 9.30 -11.86 -6.18
C LEU A 236 10.70 -12.51 -6.30
N GLY A 237 11.27 -12.91 -5.18
CA GLY A 237 12.59 -13.53 -5.11
C GLY A 237 13.72 -12.53 -4.81
N TYR A 238 13.41 -11.34 -4.33
CA TYR A 238 14.40 -10.34 -3.93
C TYR A 238 14.28 -9.99 -2.45
N ALA A 239 15.44 -9.86 -1.81
CA ALA A 239 15.58 -9.21 -0.52
C ALA A 239 15.75 -7.71 -0.74
N VAL A 240 15.10 -6.91 0.09
CA VAL A 240 15.19 -5.45 0.08
C VAL A 240 15.64 -5.00 1.45
N CYS A 241 16.58 -4.05 1.52
CA CYS A 241 17.07 -3.51 2.77
C CYS A 241 17.10 -1.97 2.68
N VAL A 242 16.44 -1.31 3.61
CA VAL A 242 16.52 0.15 3.77
C VAL A 242 17.64 0.45 4.77
N LEU A 243 18.59 1.27 4.37
CA LEU A 243 19.67 1.77 5.23
C LEU A 243 19.41 3.25 5.54
N THR A 244 19.26 3.57 6.81
CA THR A 244 19.12 4.95 7.31
C THR A 244 20.29 5.32 8.19
N GLY A 245 20.85 6.51 7.99
CA GLY A 245 21.96 6.98 8.84
C GLY A 245 21.50 7.19 10.29
N ASN A 246 22.30 6.70 11.26
CA ASN A 246 22.03 6.85 12.69
C ASN A 246 21.96 8.34 13.08
N GLN A 247 20.99 8.69 13.90
CA GLN A 247 20.83 10.06 14.39
C GLN A 247 21.92 10.45 15.40
N ASP A 248 22.54 9.49 16.07
CA ASP A 248 23.44 9.70 17.24
C ASP A 248 24.89 9.91 16.90
N SER A 249 25.30 10.07 15.65
CA SER A 249 26.72 10.26 15.28
C SER A 249 27.13 11.74 15.10
N ALA A 250 26.41 12.69 15.73
CA ALA A 250 26.85 14.07 15.91
C ALA A 250 27.22 14.26 17.36
N GLY A 251 28.44 13.83 17.71
CA GLY A 251 29.18 14.18 18.93
C GLY A 251 30.09 15.37 18.67
#